data_fd9412b9b95e7ebc26237da0df53b69a
#
_entry.id   fd9412b9b95e7ebc26237da0df53b69a
#
_cell.length_a   1.000
_cell.length_b   1.000
_cell.length_c   1.000
_cell.angle_alpha   90.00
_cell.angle_beta   90.00
_cell.angle_gamma   90.00
#
_symmetry.space_group_name_H-M   'P 1'
#
loop_
_entity.id
_entity.type
_entity.pdbx_description
1 polymer ?
#
loop_
_entity_poly.entity_id
_entity_poly.type
_entity_poly.pdbx_seq_one_letter_code
_entity_poly.pdbx_strand_id
1 'polypeptide(L)'
;MSKSLGNVISPEEILKKYGADILRIWVAASNYAEDLRIDHKILEQHADAYRKLRNTFRYLLGNLNDELSEIDLNKIKVNTLPELEQLMLHKLYNLNESFMKHFNSYNIHLI
;
A
#
# COMPACT_ATOMS: atom_id res chain seq x y z
N MET A 1 23.90 5.38 -11.83
CA MET A 1 24.06 4.08 -12.54
C MET A 1 24.83 4.32 -13.84
N SER A 2 25.81 3.47 -14.13
CA SER A 2 26.58 3.54 -15.38
C SER A 2 26.73 2.13 -15.95
N LYS A 3 26.45 1.98 -17.24
CA LYS A 3 26.59 0.69 -17.93
C LYS A 3 28.03 0.17 -17.90
N SER A 4 29.00 1.09 -17.94
CA SER A 4 30.43 0.75 -17.88
C SER A 4 30.90 0.25 -16.53
N LEU A 5 30.18 0.56 -15.45
CA LEU A 5 30.45 0.09 -14.12
C LEU A 5 29.67 -1.18 -13.73
N GLY A 6 28.82 -1.68 -14.62
CA GLY A 6 28.01 -2.89 -14.38
C GLY A 6 26.97 -2.74 -13.26
N ASN A 7 26.68 -1.54 -12.80
CA ASN A 7 25.76 -1.25 -11.71
C ASN A 7 24.36 -0.79 -12.16
N VAL A 8 23.97 -1.21 -13.36
CA VAL A 8 22.66 -0.91 -13.93
C VAL A 8 21.71 -2.07 -13.60
N ILE A 9 20.59 -1.76 -12.95
CA ILE A 9 19.47 -2.70 -12.78
C ILE A 9 18.47 -2.40 -13.90
N SER A 10 18.21 -3.38 -14.77
CA SER A 10 17.26 -3.18 -15.86
C SER A 10 15.83 -3.37 -15.38
N PRO A 11 14.86 -2.55 -15.86
CA PRO A 11 13.45 -2.76 -15.56
C PRO A 11 12.95 -4.16 -15.93
N GLU A 12 13.47 -4.75 -17.01
CA GLU A 12 13.10 -6.10 -17.45
C GLU A 12 13.47 -7.18 -16.44
N GLU A 13 14.62 -7.04 -15.80
CA GLU A 13 15.07 -7.94 -14.74
C GLU A 13 14.13 -7.87 -13.52
N ILE A 14 13.74 -6.64 -13.11
CA ILE A 14 12.81 -6.41 -12.02
C ILE A 14 11.44 -7.00 -12.36
N LEU A 15 10.95 -6.75 -13.58
CA LEU A 15 9.65 -7.27 -14.04
C LEU A 15 9.59 -8.79 -14.01
N LYS A 16 10.67 -9.46 -14.42
CA LYS A 16 10.73 -10.93 -14.40
C LYS A 16 10.77 -11.50 -12.98
N LYS A 17 11.48 -10.85 -12.07
CA LYS A 17 11.68 -11.36 -10.71
C LYS A 17 10.55 -10.98 -9.74
N TYR A 18 10.09 -9.74 -9.80
CA TYR A 18 9.18 -9.16 -8.79
C TYR A 18 7.81 -8.78 -9.36
N GLY A 19 7.70 -8.59 -10.67
CA GLY A 19 6.49 -8.08 -11.32
C GLY A 19 6.42 -6.54 -11.34
N ALA A 20 5.46 -6.03 -12.12
CA ALA A 20 5.31 -4.59 -12.36
C ALA A 20 4.86 -3.82 -11.12
N ASP A 21 4.06 -4.43 -10.26
CA ASP A 21 3.50 -3.75 -9.10
C ASP A 21 4.56 -3.36 -8.07
N ILE A 22 5.59 -4.19 -7.90
CA ILE A 22 6.70 -3.88 -6.99
C ILE A 22 7.48 -2.67 -7.47
N LEU A 23 7.71 -2.58 -8.79
CA LEU A 23 8.36 -1.42 -9.39
C LEU A 23 7.53 -0.14 -9.20
N ARG A 24 6.21 -0.22 -9.40
CA ARG A 24 5.28 0.90 -9.17
C ARG A 24 5.29 1.36 -7.71
N ILE A 25 5.25 0.41 -6.77
CA ILE A 25 5.29 0.73 -5.34
C ILE A 25 6.63 1.38 -4.97
N TRP A 26 7.75 0.88 -5.47
CA TRP A 26 9.05 1.50 -5.25
C TRP A 26 9.07 2.95 -5.74
N VAL A 27 8.56 3.23 -6.96
CA VAL A 27 8.47 4.59 -7.49
C VAL A 27 7.58 5.46 -6.62
N ALA A 28 6.39 4.98 -6.23
CA ALA A 28 5.44 5.73 -5.41
C ALA A 28 5.96 6.02 -4.00
N ALA A 29 6.70 5.07 -3.42
CA ALA A 29 7.29 5.20 -2.08
C ALA A 29 8.61 6.01 -2.07
N SER A 30 9.12 6.38 -3.24
CA SER A 30 10.37 7.14 -3.34
C SER A 30 10.11 8.65 -3.29
N ASN A 31 10.98 9.38 -2.57
CA ASN A 31 10.96 10.84 -2.63
C ASN A 31 11.57 11.31 -3.95
N TYR A 32 10.73 11.76 -4.87
CA TYR A 32 11.16 12.21 -6.21
C TYR A 32 11.94 13.53 -6.20
N ALA A 33 11.99 14.23 -5.08
CA ALA A 33 12.81 15.46 -4.92
C ALA A 33 14.28 15.14 -4.60
N GLU A 34 14.63 13.89 -4.37
CA GLU A 34 15.97 13.41 -4.02
C GLU A 34 16.46 12.37 -5.01
N ASP A 35 17.77 12.06 -4.94
CA ASP A 35 18.35 10.99 -5.74
C ASP A 35 17.79 9.63 -5.35
N LEU A 36 17.22 8.93 -6.32
CA LEU A 36 16.62 7.61 -6.11
C LEU A 36 17.69 6.52 -6.07
N ARG A 37 17.61 5.70 -5.03
CA ARG A 37 18.43 4.50 -4.91
C ARG A 37 17.60 3.26 -5.22
N ILE A 38 18.16 2.37 -6.01
CA ILE A 38 17.56 1.08 -6.31
C ILE A 38 18.59 -0.02 -6.11
N ASP A 39 18.20 -1.04 -5.35
CA ASP A 39 18.90 -2.31 -5.25
C ASP A 39 17.90 -3.45 -4.99
N HIS A 40 18.38 -4.68 -5.08
CA HIS A 40 17.52 -5.85 -4.87
C HIS A 40 16.95 -5.92 -3.45
N LYS A 41 17.67 -5.46 -2.44
CA LYS A 41 17.24 -5.47 -1.04
C LYS A 41 16.08 -4.49 -0.81
N ILE A 42 16.16 -3.30 -1.41
CA ILE A 42 15.07 -2.32 -1.38
C ILE A 42 13.82 -2.89 -2.05
N LEU A 43 13.97 -3.51 -3.23
CA LEU A 43 12.85 -4.14 -3.93
C LEU A 43 12.23 -5.31 -3.15
N GLU A 44 13.03 -6.09 -2.43
CA GLU A 44 12.53 -7.15 -1.55
C GLU A 44 11.69 -6.59 -0.40
N GLN A 45 12.10 -5.49 0.21
CA GLN A 45 11.31 -4.82 1.25
C GLN A 45 9.93 -4.37 0.72
N HIS A 46 9.89 -3.79 -0.48
CA HIS A 46 8.63 -3.42 -1.11
C HIS A 46 7.79 -4.66 -1.50
N ALA A 47 8.42 -5.74 -1.92
CA ALA A 47 7.72 -7.00 -2.20
C ALA A 47 7.08 -7.59 -0.93
N ASP A 48 7.74 -7.47 0.22
CA ASP A 48 7.20 -7.92 1.50
C ASP A 48 6.03 -7.06 1.96
N ALA A 49 6.12 -5.74 1.81
CA ALA A 49 5.02 -4.82 2.09
C ALA A 49 3.81 -5.13 1.20
N TYR A 50 4.04 -5.32 -0.10
CA TYR A 50 2.99 -5.70 -1.05
C TYR A 50 2.32 -7.02 -0.69
N ARG A 51 3.09 -8.04 -0.29
CA ARG A 51 2.54 -9.33 0.16
C ARG A 51 1.62 -9.18 1.37
N LYS A 52 1.99 -8.33 2.34
CA LYS A 52 1.15 -8.04 3.50
C LYS A 52 -0.18 -7.40 3.09
N LEU A 53 -0.13 -6.37 2.24
CA LEU A 53 -1.34 -5.72 1.70
C LEU A 53 -2.23 -6.71 0.95
N ARG A 54 -1.66 -7.48 0.02
CA ARG A 54 -2.38 -8.49 -0.74
C ARG A 54 -3.03 -9.55 0.14
N ASN A 55 -2.34 -10.02 1.18
CA ASN A 55 -2.88 -10.98 2.13
C ASN A 55 -4.03 -10.39 2.94
N THR A 56 -3.94 -9.12 3.35
CA THR A 56 -5.02 -8.40 4.03
C THR A 56 -6.25 -8.30 3.12
N PHE A 57 -6.08 -7.90 1.86
CA PHE A 57 -7.20 -7.86 0.91
C PHE A 57 -7.81 -9.25 0.68
N ARG A 58 -6.99 -10.28 0.56
CA ARG A 58 -7.47 -11.65 0.40
C ARG A 58 -8.29 -12.11 1.62
N TYR A 59 -7.85 -11.77 2.82
CA TYR A 59 -8.58 -12.05 4.05
C TYR A 59 -9.91 -11.31 4.07
N LEU A 60 -9.92 -10.00 3.78
CA LEU A 60 -11.14 -9.20 3.75
C LEU A 60 -12.13 -9.74 2.72
N LEU A 61 -11.68 -9.98 1.49
CA LEU A 61 -12.52 -10.52 0.43
C LEU A 61 -13.08 -11.91 0.75
N GLY A 62 -12.31 -12.75 1.45
CA GLY A 62 -12.78 -14.07 1.88
C GLY A 62 -13.86 -14.01 2.98
N ASN A 63 -13.97 -12.86 3.69
CA ASN A 63 -15.01 -12.64 4.70
C ASN A 63 -16.19 -11.82 4.16
N LEU A 64 -16.06 -11.23 2.97
CA LEU A 64 -17.15 -10.53 2.28
C LEU A 64 -17.92 -11.55 1.43
N ASN A 65 -18.84 -12.26 2.07
CA ASN A 65 -19.72 -13.22 1.43
C ASN A 65 -21.02 -12.54 0.96
N ASP A 66 -21.79 -13.20 0.09
CA ASP A 66 -23.04 -12.69 -0.47
C ASP A 66 -24.06 -12.26 0.61
N GLU A 67 -24.00 -12.88 1.80
CA GLU A 67 -24.82 -12.52 2.97
C GLU A 67 -24.58 -11.09 3.46
N LEU A 68 -23.39 -10.52 3.21
CA LEU A 68 -23.08 -9.13 3.59
C LEU A 68 -23.73 -8.08 2.66
N SER A 69 -24.20 -8.49 1.49
CA SER A 69 -24.95 -7.59 0.58
C SER A 69 -26.27 -7.09 1.19
N GLU A 70 -26.80 -7.78 2.21
CA GLU A 70 -28.01 -7.39 2.92
C GLU A 70 -27.75 -6.39 4.07
N ILE A 71 -26.47 -6.16 4.44
CA ILE A 71 -26.13 -5.23 5.51
C ILE A 71 -26.16 -3.80 4.99
N ASP A 72 -27.12 -3.02 5.45
CA ASP A 72 -27.18 -1.60 5.20
C ASP A 72 -26.21 -0.86 6.15
N LEU A 73 -25.05 -0.49 5.61
CA LEU A 73 -24.02 0.22 6.38
C LEU A 73 -24.50 1.55 6.97
N ASN A 74 -25.52 2.18 6.35
CA ASN A 74 -26.09 3.45 6.85
C ASN A 74 -26.90 3.27 8.14
N LYS A 75 -27.31 2.04 8.45
CA LYS A 75 -28.02 1.70 9.69
C LYS A 75 -27.10 1.41 10.86
N ILE A 76 -25.81 1.23 10.61
CA ILE A 76 -24.85 0.96 11.68
C ILE A 76 -24.57 2.25 12.46
N LYS A 77 -24.97 2.24 13.74
CA LYS A 77 -24.65 3.34 14.67
C LYS A 77 -23.30 3.06 15.31
N VAL A 78 -22.29 3.86 15.02
CA VAL A 78 -20.94 3.70 15.54
C VAL A 78 -20.92 3.59 17.08
N ASN A 79 -21.74 4.38 17.76
CA ASN A 79 -21.82 4.40 19.23
C ASN A 79 -22.37 3.09 19.85
N THR A 80 -22.94 2.19 19.05
CA THR A 80 -23.44 0.89 19.50
C THR A 80 -22.45 -0.25 19.25
N LEU A 81 -21.35 0.02 18.56
CA LEU A 81 -20.30 -0.94 18.31
C LEU A 81 -19.46 -1.16 19.57
N PRO A 82 -18.84 -2.34 19.76
CA PRO A 82 -17.85 -2.55 20.80
C PRO A 82 -16.68 -1.55 20.69
N GLU A 83 -15.99 -1.30 21.79
CA GLU A 83 -14.94 -0.28 21.89
C GLU A 83 -13.78 -0.52 20.91
N LEU A 84 -13.43 -1.77 20.64
CA LEU A 84 -12.36 -2.12 19.72
C LEU A 84 -12.69 -1.67 18.28
N GLU A 85 -13.91 -1.93 17.83
CA GLU A 85 -14.41 -1.56 16.50
C GLU A 85 -14.50 -0.04 16.38
N GLN A 86 -14.96 0.66 17.41
CA GLN A 86 -14.97 2.12 17.44
C GLN A 86 -13.54 2.68 17.30
N LEU A 87 -12.58 2.11 18.06
CA LEU A 87 -11.17 2.51 17.98
C LEU A 87 -10.59 2.26 16.57
N MET A 88 -10.92 1.12 15.95
CA MET A 88 -10.44 0.80 14.60
C MET A 88 -11.03 1.75 13.55
N LEU A 89 -12.31 2.08 13.65
CA LEU A 89 -12.94 3.08 12.78
C LEU A 89 -12.30 4.46 12.93
N HIS A 90 -12.00 4.86 14.18
CA HIS A 90 -11.31 6.13 14.43
C HIS A 90 -9.90 6.14 13.81
N LYS A 91 -9.15 5.04 13.94
CA LYS A 91 -7.82 4.91 13.31
C LYS A 91 -7.90 4.95 11.79
N LEU A 92 -8.90 4.29 11.19
CA LEU A 92 -9.14 4.34 9.75
C LEU A 92 -9.48 5.76 9.27
N TYR A 93 -10.30 6.48 10.02
CA TYR A 93 -10.61 7.88 9.73
C TYR A 93 -9.34 8.75 9.71
N ASN A 94 -8.53 8.67 10.75
CA ASN A 94 -7.28 9.43 10.85
C ASN A 94 -6.29 9.05 9.74
N LEU A 95 -6.20 7.77 9.38
CA LEU A 95 -5.39 7.30 8.29
C LEU A 95 -5.87 7.87 6.95
N ASN A 96 -7.18 7.88 6.71
CA ASN A 96 -7.77 8.45 5.51
C ASN A 96 -7.49 9.95 5.38
N GLU A 97 -7.63 10.72 6.47
CA GLU A 97 -7.30 12.15 6.49
C GLU A 97 -5.81 12.39 6.13
N SER A 98 -4.92 11.61 6.73
CA SER A 98 -3.49 11.68 6.44
C SER A 98 -3.19 11.32 4.98
N PHE A 99 -3.80 10.24 4.49
CA PHE A 99 -3.68 9.79 3.11
C PHE A 99 -4.11 10.90 2.13
N MET A 100 -5.30 11.45 2.31
CA MET A 100 -5.85 12.50 1.43
C MET A 100 -4.97 13.75 1.44
N LYS A 101 -4.45 14.14 2.62
CA LYS A 101 -3.52 15.28 2.74
C LYS A 101 -2.26 15.05 1.91
N HIS A 102 -1.59 13.91 2.07
CA HIS A 102 -0.34 13.62 1.37
C HIS A 102 -0.57 13.37 -0.12
N PHE A 103 -1.65 12.70 -0.48
CA PHE A 103 -2.03 12.46 -1.87
C PHE A 103 -2.27 13.78 -2.62
N ASN A 104 -3.05 14.70 -2.06
CA ASN A 104 -3.35 15.99 -2.66
C ASN A 104 -2.13 16.92 -2.77
N SER A 105 -1.12 16.72 -1.92
CA SER A 105 0.15 17.46 -1.97
C SER A 105 1.25 16.76 -2.79
N TYR A 106 0.93 15.65 -3.45
CA TYR A 106 1.87 14.81 -4.20
C TYR A 106 3.03 14.22 -3.37
N ASN A 107 2.90 14.16 -2.06
CA ASN A 107 3.87 13.57 -1.14
C ASN A 107 3.56 12.08 -0.89
N ILE A 108 3.43 11.31 -1.97
CA ILE A 108 2.98 9.92 -1.92
C ILE A 108 3.92 9.04 -1.07
N HIS A 109 5.20 9.38 -1.03
CA HIS A 109 6.21 8.67 -0.23
C HIS A 109 5.99 8.78 1.29
N LEU A 110 5.09 9.67 1.76
CA LEU A 110 4.71 9.81 3.17
C LEU A 110 3.44 9.04 3.56
N ILE A 111 2.83 8.36 2.59
CA ILE A 111 1.68 7.46 2.78
C ILE A 111 2.20 6.07 3.14
#